data_947186596640373f962f95099c49d500
#
_entry.id   947186596640373f962f95099c49d500
#
_cell.length_a   1.000
_cell.length_b   1.000
_cell.length_c   1.000
_cell.angle_alpha   90.00
_cell.angle_beta   90.00
_cell.angle_gamma   90.00
#
_symmetry.space_group_name_H-M   'P 1'
#
loop_
_entity.id
_entity.type
_entity.pdbx_description
1 polymer ?
#
loop_
_entity_poly.entity_id
_entity_poly.type
_entity_poly.pdbx_seq_one_letter_code
_entity_poly.pdbx_strand_id
1 'polypeptide(L)'
;MLDERRQELAQTLVQTGKLVVKELAASYHVSAETIRKDIAYLETLGIAKKTHGGAIYINDERELPFFHTNTLNRNLKAAVAQKAVSLIRGHVVVMDGGSTTLAIARLLSLQENITVFTNSLSAVPVLANATGVNLVLTGGEVRKVSQDQVGSWTTRAIREISADIAFIGANSLAHIFGPSTSNMNEVEVKQAMIASSRRAYLVVDSSKLNVVSTYQFATWRELAGIVTDKGITAEFVNRVSKFTEVLIADES
;
A
#
# COMPACT_ATOMS: atom_id res chain seq x y z
N MET A 1 12.41 13.77 -14.24
CA MET A 1 12.09 13.73 -15.71
C MET A 1 11.90 12.31 -16.25
N LEU A 2 12.88 11.40 -16.25
CA LEU A 2 12.67 10.04 -16.82
C LEU A 2 11.68 9.22 -15.99
N ASP A 3 11.88 9.19 -14.67
CA ASP A 3 11.01 8.44 -13.74
C ASP A 3 9.62 9.07 -13.63
N GLU A 4 9.48 10.37 -13.64
CA GLU A 4 8.19 11.08 -13.65
C GLU A 4 7.36 10.71 -14.88
N ARG A 5 7.95 10.76 -16.08
CA ARG A 5 7.24 10.39 -17.31
C ARG A 5 6.76 8.94 -17.26
N ARG A 6 7.59 8.00 -16.80
CA ARG A 6 7.19 6.60 -16.65
C ARG A 6 6.06 6.43 -15.65
N GLN A 7 6.06 7.22 -14.58
CA GLN A 7 4.99 7.24 -13.59
C GLN A 7 3.67 7.73 -14.18
N GLU A 8 3.70 8.84 -14.93
CA GLU A 8 2.53 9.39 -15.61
C GLU A 8 1.99 8.42 -16.68
N LEU A 9 2.87 7.77 -17.44
CA LEU A 9 2.48 6.73 -18.40
C LEU A 9 1.79 5.54 -17.71
N ALA A 10 2.30 5.11 -16.55
CA ALA A 10 1.67 4.05 -15.76
C ALA A 10 0.29 4.48 -15.24
N GLN A 11 0.13 5.70 -14.75
CA GLN A 11 -1.16 6.24 -14.33
C GLN A 11 -2.16 6.30 -15.49
N THR A 12 -1.73 6.85 -16.63
CA THR A 12 -2.56 6.92 -17.83
C THR A 12 -3.00 5.52 -18.27
N LEU A 13 -2.08 4.55 -18.26
CA LEU A 13 -2.37 3.17 -18.63
C LEU A 13 -3.43 2.54 -17.72
N VAL A 14 -3.33 2.72 -16.42
CA VAL A 14 -4.30 2.19 -15.45
C VAL A 14 -5.67 2.88 -15.60
N GLN A 15 -5.69 4.21 -15.82
CA GLN A 15 -6.93 4.98 -15.94
C GLN A 15 -7.67 4.73 -17.26
N THR A 16 -6.92 4.64 -18.37
CA THR A 16 -7.50 4.57 -19.72
C THR A 16 -7.51 3.16 -20.31
N GLY A 17 -6.82 2.21 -19.67
CA GLY A 17 -6.66 0.84 -20.15
C GLY A 17 -5.66 0.69 -21.31
N LYS A 18 -5.18 1.77 -21.90
CA LYS A 18 -4.28 1.72 -23.07
C LYS A 18 -3.35 2.93 -23.17
N LEU A 19 -2.22 2.73 -23.85
CA LEU A 19 -1.29 3.79 -24.25
C LEU A 19 -1.15 3.79 -25.77
N VAL A 20 -1.12 4.98 -26.39
CA VAL A 20 -0.89 5.16 -27.83
C VAL A 20 0.42 5.91 -28.03
N VAL A 21 1.42 5.24 -28.64
CA VAL A 21 2.79 5.78 -28.78
C VAL A 21 2.80 7.13 -29.50
N LYS A 22 2.03 7.29 -30.59
CA LYS A 22 2.01 8.53 -31.39
C LYS A 22 1.48 9.73 -30.57
N GLU A 23 0.42 9.54 -29.83
CA GLU A 23 -0.19 10.59 -28.99
C GLU A 23 0.75 11.02 -27.84
N LEU A 24 1.33 10.01 -27.17
CA LEU A 24 2.23 10.25 -26.06
C LEU A 24 3.56 10.88 -26.49
N ALA A 25 4.11 10.47 -27.65
CA ALA A 25 5.30 11.09 -28.19
C ALA A 25 5.09 12.60 -28.49
N ALA A 26 3.91 12.95 -29.02
CA ALA A 26 3.53 14.35 -29.23
C ALA A 26 3.32 15.11 -27.92
N SER A 27 2.58 14.53 -26.97
CA SER A 27 2.26 15.14 -25.68
C SER A 27 3.52 15.43 -24.83
N TYR A 28 4.46 14.47 -24.79
CA TYR A 28 5.70 14.61 -24.01
C TYR A 28 6.85 15.26 -24.79
N HIS A 29 6.65 15.65 -26.04
CA HIS A 29 7.68 16.21 -26.93
C HIS A 29 8.95 15.34 -27.01
N VAL A 30 8.78 14.02 -27.12
CA VAL A 30 9.86 13.03 -27.23
C VAL A 30 9.69 12.16 -28.46
N SER A 31 10.73 11.40 -28.84
CA SER A 31 10.62 10.46 -29.94
C SER A 31 9.69 9.29 -29.62
N ALA A 32 9.06 8.72 -30.67
CA ALA A 32 8.27 7.50 -30.53
C ALA A 32 9.09 6.34 -29.94
N GLU A 33 10.40 6.31 -30.23
CA GLU A 33 11.31 5.29 -29.69
C GLU A 33 11.51 5.46 -28.17
N THR A 34 11.53 6.69 -27.68
CA THR A 34 11.58 6.98 -26.25
C THR A 34 10.36 6.41 -25.52
N ILE A 35 9.15 6.66 -26.07
CA ILE A 35 7.91 6.10 -25.52
C ILE A 35 7.90 4.56 -25.59
N ARG A 36 8.41 3.97 -26.67
CA ARG A 36 8.49 2.50 -26.76
C ARG A 36 9.41 1.90 -25.70
N LYS A 37 10.53 2.58 -25.36
CA LYS A 37 11.43 2.17 -24.27
C LYS A 37 10.75 2.28 -22.92
N ASP A 38 9.96 3.33 -22.69
CA ASP A 38 9.21 3.48 -21.46
C ASP A 38 8.09 2.43 -21.34
N ILE A 39 7.38 2.15 -22.43
CA ILE A 39 6.40 1.04 -22.50
C ILE A 39 7.09 -0.31 -22.26
N ALA A 40 8.29 -0.53 -22.83
CA ALA A 40 9.06 -1.75 -22.57
C ALA A 40 9.40 -1.91 -21.08
N TYR A 41 9.76 -0.82 -20.42
CA TYR A 41 9.97 -0.80 -18.99
C TYR A 41 8.68 -1.16 -18.22
N LEU A 42 7.52 -0.57 -18.56
CA LEU A 42 6.23 -0.92 -17.97
C LEU A 42 5.85 -2.40 -18.20
N GLU A 43 6.24 -2.96 -19.35
CA GLU A 43 6.05 -4.38 -19.64
C GLU A 43 6.93 -5.28 -18.75
N THR A 44 8.20 -4.92 -18.51
CA THR A 44 9.07 -5.66 -17.56
C THR A 44 8.53 -5.65 -16.15
N LEU A 45 7.74 -4.65 -15.80
CA LEU A 45 7.05 -4.53 -14.51
C LEU A 45 5.71 -5.28 -14.48
N GLY A 46 5.28 -5.88 -15.61
CA GLY A 46 4.06 -6.68 -15.69
C GLY A 46 2.76 -5.89 -15.72
N ILE A 47 2.80 -4.57 -15.91
CA ILE A 47 1.60 -3.70 -15.95
C ILE A 47 1.13 -3.39 -17.36
N ALA A 48 1.98 -3.57 -18.36
CA ALA A 48 1.70 -3.30 -19.74
C ALA A 48 1.93 -4.55 -20.60
N LYS A 49 1.10 -4.73 -21.62
CA LYS A 49 1.37 -5.63 -22.73
C LYS A 49 1.50 -4.80 -24.00
N LYS A 50 2.65 -4.86 -24.65
CA LYS A 50 2.88 -4.18 -25.92
C LYS A 50 1.88 -4.60 -26.99
N THR A 51 1.47 -3.61 -27.79
CA THR A 51 0.68 -3.78 -29.00
C THR A 51 1.39 -3.10 -30.16
N HIS A 52 0.88 -3.26 -31.40
CA HIS A 52 1.52 -2.71 -32.59
C HIS A 52 1.69 -1.18 -32.57
N GLY A 53 0.83 -0.45 -31.86
CA GLY A 53 0.87 1.04 -31.79
C GLY A 53 1.00 1.61 -30.39
N GLY A 54 1.20 0.77 -29.37
CA GLY A 54 1.23 1.24 -27.97
C GLY A 54 1.31 0.13 -26.94
N ALA A 55 0.49 0.20 -25.92
CA ALA A 55 0.32 -0.83 -24.93
C ALA A 55 -1.11 -0.87 -24.39
N ILE A 56 -1.52 -2.02 -23.90
CA ILE A 56 -2.74 -2.20 -23.11
C ILE A 56 -2.38 -2.51 -21.67
N TYR A 57 -3.24 -2.08 -20.76
CA TYR A 57 -3.14 -2.45 -19.34
C TYR A 57 -3.36 -3.96 -19.21
N ILE A 58 -2.45 -4.61 -18.54
CA ILE A 58 -2.68 -5.98 -18.11
C ILE A 58 -3.48 -5.87 -16.82
N ASN A 59 -4.81 -5.99 -16.95
CA ASN A 59 -5.67 -6.24 -15.80
C ASN A 59 -5.57 -7.73 -15.44
N ASP A 60 -4.35 -8.20 -15.23
CA ASP A 60 -4.10 -9.51 -14.65
C ASP A 60 -4.33 -9.34 -13.15
N GLU A 61 -4.98 -10.29 -12.49
CA GLU A 61 -5.20 -10.33 -11.04
C GLU A 61 -3.89 -10.26 -10.21
N ARG A 62 -2.77 -10.01 -10.90
CA ARG A 62 -1.44 -9.85 -10.32
C ARG A 62 -1.34 -8.52 -9.61
N GLU A 63 -0.88 -8.59 -8.41
CA GLU A 63 -0.53 -7.43 -7.60
C GLU A 63 0.44 -6.50 -8.32
N LEU A 64 0.12 -5.21 -8.34
CA LEU A 64 1.00 -4.20 -8.89
C LEU A 64 2.29 -4.09 -8.06
N PRO A 65 3.47 -4.04 -8.68
CA PRO A 65 4.72 -3.82 -7.98
C PRO A 65 4.67 -2.57 -7.08
N PHE A 66 5.31 -2.64 -5.93
CA PHE A 66 5.34 -1.56 -4.92
C PHE A 66 5.67 -0.19 -5.52
N PHE A 67 6.63 -0.13 -6.44
CA PHE A 67 7.02 1.11 -7.11
C PHE A 67 5.83 1.82 -7.77
N HIS A 68 4.91 1.08 -8.38
CA HIS A 68 3.70 1.64 -9.00
C HIS A 68 2.67 2.06 -7.98
N THR A 69 2.38 1.19 -7.03
CA THR A 69 1.40 1.52 -5.98
C THR A 69 1.83 2.75 -5.19
N ASN A 70 3.13 2.96 -5.00
CA ASN A 70 3.69 4.12 -4.31
C ASN A 70 3.53 5.44 -5.08
N THR A 71 3.32 5.40 -6.39
CA THR A 71 3.12 6.61 -7.20
C THR A 71 1.65 6.98 -7.37
N LEU A 72 0.75 6.01 -7.21
CA LEU A 72 -0.69 6.21 -7.35
C LEU A 72 -1.29 6.83 -6.09
N ASN A 73 -2.26 7.75 -6.27
CA ASN A 73 -3.09 8.30 -5.20
C ASN A 73 -2.28 8.89 -4.01
N ARG A 74 -1.16 9.54 -4.27
CA ARG A 74 -0.26 10.06 -3.22
C ARG A 74 -0.96 10.98 -2.24
N ASN A 75 -1.83 11.87 -2.73
CA ASN A 75 -2.55 12.81 -1.87
C ASN A 75 -3.53 12.08 -0.94
N LEU A 76 -4.27 11.09 -1.46
CA LEU A 76 -5.19 10.28 -0.65
C LEU A 76 -4.43 9.51 0.44
N LYS A 77 -3.29 8.90 0.09
CA LYS A 77 -2.45 8.18 1.05
C LYS A 77 -1.82 9.11 2.08
N ALA A 78 -1.46 10.33 1.70
CA ALA A 78 -0.95 11.33 2.64
C ALA A 78 -2.03 11.73 3.65
N ALA A 79 -3.26 11.98 3.22
CA ALA A 79 -4.39 12.27 4.10
C ALA A 79 -4.67 11.09 5.06
N VAL A 80 -4.73 9.85 4.53
CA VAL A 80 -4.88 8.63 5.34
C VAL A 80 -3.74 8.52 6.36
N ALA A 81 -2.49 8.78 5.97
CA ALA A 81 -1.35 8.71 6.85
C ALA A 81 -1.41 9.74 7.99
N GLN A 82 -1.80 10.98 7.71
CA GLN A 82 -1.97 12.02 8.74
C GLN A 82 -3.03 11.60 9.77
N LYS A 83 -4.18 11.10 9.31
CA LYS A 83 -5.22 10.60 10.19
C LYS A 83 -4.76 9.41 11.02
N ALA A 84 -4.04 8.46 10.41
CA ALA A 84 -3.51 7.28 11.08
C ALA A 84 -2.52 7.65 12.19
N VAL A 85 -1.56 8.55 11.92
CA VAL A 85 -0.58 9.00 12.93
C VAL A 85 -1.26 9.69 14.12
N SER A 86 -2.35 10.41 13.90
CA SER A 86 -3.11 11.04 14.99
C SER A 86 -3.76 10.05 15.99
N LEU A 87 -3.84 8.77 15.63
CA LEU A 87 -4.39 7.70 16.46
C LEU A 87 -3.37 7.06 17.39
N ILE A 88 -2.09 7.38 17.24
CA ILE A 88 -1.03 6.80 18.04
C ILE A 88 -1.21 7.25 19.50
N ARG A 89 -1.25 6.27 20.41
CA ARG A 89 -1.28 6.43 21.84
C ARG A 89 -0.34 5.38 22.43
N GLY A 90 0.90 5.75 22.67
CA GLY A 90 1.95 4.83 23.12
C GLY A 90 3.20 4.98 22.26
N HIS A 91 4.15 4.06 22.42
CA HIS A 91 5.49 4.17 21.84
C HIS A 91 5.87 3.02 20.92
N VAL A 92 5.08 1.96 20.87
CA VAL A 92 5.37 0.76 20.07
C VAL A 92 4.38 0.63 18.93
N VAL A 93 4.88 0.79 17.73
CA VAL A 93 4.10 0.72 16.47
C VAL A 93 4.54 -0.49 15.68
N VAL A 94 3.60 -1.33 15.26
CA VAL A 94 3.81 -2.33 14.23
C VAL A 94 3.27 -1.79 12.91
N MET A 95 4.07 -1.85 11.87
CA MET A 95 3.73 -1.28 10.57
C MET A 95 3.96 -2.31 9.47
N ASP A 96 2.87 -2.60 8.75
CA ASP A 96 2.88 -3.47 7.57
C ASP A 96 3.58 -2.80 6.37
N GLY A 97 3.87 -3.58 5.36
CA GLY A 97 4.32 -3.05 4.08
C GLY A 97 3.23 -2.38 3.25
N GLY A 98 3.66 -1.70 2.22
CA GLY A 98 2.78 -1.04 1.26
C GLY A 98 2.97 0.47 1.17
N SER A 99 2.32 1.06 0.16
CA SER A 99 2.53 2.49 -0.16
C SER A 99 1.81 3.45 0.81
N THR A 100 0.68 3.03 1.39
CA THR A 100 -0.02 3.83 2.41
C THR A 100 0.74 3.82 3.73
N THR A 101 1.26 2.66 4.13
CA THR A 101 2.11 2.52 5.32
C THR A 101 3.45 3.23 5.15
N LEU A 102 4.02 3.26 3.93
CA LEU A 102 5.19 4.10 3.67
C LEU A 102 4.89 5.61 3.85
N ALA A 103 3.69 6.07 3.51
CA ALA A 103 3.30 7.46 3.81
C ALA A 103 3.23 7.71 5.32
N ILE A 104 2.77 6.72 6.11
CA ILE A 104 2.82 6.76 7.58
C ILE A 104 4.28 6.79 8.06
N ALA A 105 5.18 5.96 7.51
CA ALA A 105 6.59 5.94 7.89
C ALA A 105 7.26 7.32 7.74
N ARG A 106 6.93 8.07 6.69
CA ARG A 106 7.43 9.43 6.49
C ARG A 106 7.00 10.39 7.60
N LEU A 107 5.80 10.25 8.15
CA LEU A 107 5.34 11.05 9.27
C LEU A 107 5.93 10.56 10.60
N LEU A 108 6.10 9.25 10.77
CA LEU A 108 6.75 8.67 11.95
C LEU A 108 8.22 9.08 12.04
N SER A 109 8.92 9.28 10.92
CA SER A 109 10.32 9.74 10.94
C SER A 109 10.52 11.11 11.58
N LEU A 110 9.44 11.88 11.77
CA LEU A 110 9.43 13.19 12.42
C LEU A 110 9.02 13.12 13.90
N GLN A 111 8.72 11.92 14.41
CA GLN A 111 8.32 11.71 15.80
C GLN A 111 9.54 11.37 16.66
N GLU A 112 9.37 11.48 17.98
CA GLU A 112 10.39 11.12 18.96
C GLU A 112 9.89 10.03 19.89
N ASN A 113 10.84 9.23 20.40
CA ASN A 113 10.57 8.17 21.37
C ASN A 113 9.58 7.10 20.87
N ILE A 114 9.67 6.73 19.60
CA ILE A 114 8.85 5.68 18.98
C ILE A 114 9.72 4.51 18.57
N THR A 115 9.28 3.30 18.86
CA THR A 115 9.82 2.06 18.31
C THR A 115 8.88 1.56 17.21
N VAL A 116 9.41 1.41 16.00
CA VAL A 116 8.67 0.91 14.83
C VAL A 116 9.19 -0.47 14.46
N PHE A 117 8.33 -1.48 14.60
CA PHE A 117 8.55 -2.80 14.05
C PHE A 117 7.89 -2.88 12.68
N THR A 118 8.63 -3.31 11.67
CA THR A 118 8.08 -3.42 10.31
C THR A 118 8.70 -4.58 9.54
N ASN A 119 7.91 -5.15 8.64
CA ASN A 119 8.37 -6.09 7.62
C ASN A 119 8.72 -5.41 6.29
N SER A 120 8.55 -4.09 6.19
CA SER A 120 8.70 -3.33 4.95
C SER A 120 10.14 -2.87 4.71
N LEU A 121 10.75 -3.32 3.62
CA LEU A 121 12.06 -2.82 3.18
C LEU A 121 11.97 -1.39 2.66
N SER A 122 10.84 -0.99 2.11
CA SER A 122 10.63 0.36 1.58
C SER A 122 10.60 1.44 2.68
N ALA A 123 10.27 1.07 3.92
CA ALA A 123 10.29 1.97 5.07
C ALA A 123 11.72 2.24 5.60
N VAL A 124 12.68 1.35 5.33
CA VAL A 124 14.04 1.45 5.87
C VAL A 124 14.74 2.77 5.52
N PRO A 125 14.81 3.20 4.24
CA PRO A 125 15.49 4.45 3.89
C PRO A 125 14.90 5.69 4.60
N VAL A 126 13.63 5.62 4.99
CA VAL A 126 12.91 6.71 5.65
C VAL A 126 13.17 6.73 7.15
N LEU A 127 13.10 5.55 7.79
CA LEU A 127 13.13 5.44 9.25
C LEU A 127 14.52 5.23 9.84
N ALA A 128 15.45 4.62 9.08
CA ALA A 128 16.78 4.31 9.59
C ALA A 128 17.64 5.56 9.93
N ASN A 129 17.33 6.69 9.32
CA ASN A 129 18.01 7.96 9.59
C ASN A 129 17.24 8.89 10.54
N ALA A 130 16.08 8.48 11.02
CA ALA A 130 15.26 9.27 11.94
C ALA A 130 15.79 9.13 13.37
N THR A 131 16.25 10.22 13.96
CA THR A 131 16.91 10.21 15.29
C THR A 131 15.97 9.83 16.43
N GLY A 132 14.68 10.14 16.31
CA GLY A 132 13.67 9.84 17.34
C GLY A 132 13.02 8.46 17.19
N VAL A 133 13.42 7.66 16.20
CA VAL A 133 12.78 6.38 15.89
C VAL A 133 13.76 5.22 16.10
N ASN A 134 13.38 4.28 16.94
CA ASN A 134 14.06 2.98 17.00
C ASN A 134 13.41 2.04 15.96
N LEU A 135 14.10 1.76 14.86
CA LEU A 135 13.61 0.89 13.79
C LEU A 135 14.04 -0.55 14.01
N VAL A 136 13.08 -1.46 13.99
CA VAL A 136 13.31 -2.91 14.06
C VAL A 136 12.67 -3.59 12.86
N LEU A 137 13.50 -4.27 12.05
CA LEU A 137 13.04 -5.12 10.95
C LEU A 137 12.78 -6.54 11.45
N THR A 138 11.67 -7.12 11.03
CA THR A 138 11.25 -8.45 11.46
C THR A 138 12.10 -9.59 10.89
N GLY A 139 12.82 -9.35 9.78
CA GLY A 139 13.50 -10.41 9.04
C GLY A 139 12.54 -11.29 8.24
N GLY A 140 13.06 -12.21 7.44
CA GLY A 140 12.27 -13.16 6.66
C GLY A 140 12.61 -13.17 5.17
N GLU A 141 11.80 -13.88 4.39
CA GLU A 141 11.92 -13.95 2.94
C GLU A 141 11.43 -12.66 2.30
N VAL A 142 12.21 -12.11 1.38
CA VAL A 142 11.84 -10.87 0.68
C VAL A 142 10.93 -11.16 -0.50
N ARG A 143 9.72 -10.64 -0.44
CA ARG A 143 8.77 -10.64 -1.54
C ARG A 143 9.06 -9.43 -2.46
N LYS A 144 9.63 -9.71 -3.64
CA LYS A 144 10.15 -8.65 -4.54
C LYS A 144 9.07 -7.69 -5.05
N VAL A 145 7.82 -8.16 -5.23
CA VAL A 145 6.72 -7.36 -5.77
C VAL A 145 6.28 -6.28 -4.78
N SER A 146 6.10 -6.64 -3.51
CA SER A 146 5.67 -5.72 -2.45
C SER A 146 6.82 -5.04 -1.72
N GLN A 147 8.05 -5.54 -1.85
CA GLN A 147 9.23 -5.12 -1.08
C GLN A 147 9.07 -5.35 0.43
N ASP A 148 8.37 -6.44 0.79
CA ASP A 148 8.09 -6.80 2.16
C ASP A 148 8.69 -8.14 2.52
N GLN A 149 8.97 -8.32 3.80
CA GLN A 149 9.40 -9.59 4.35
C GLN A 149 8.18 -10.43 4.73
N VAL A 150 8.20 -11.71 4.40
CA VAL A 150 7.12 -12.67 4.67
C VAL A 150 7.68 -14.00 5.17
N GLY A 151 6.78 -14.92 5.49
CA GLY A 151 7.11 -16.28 5.92
C GLY A 151 7.23 -16.43 7.43
N SER A 152 7.59 -17.65 7.85
CA SER A 152 7.53 -18.07 9.26
C SER A 152 8.45 -17.26 10.19
N TRP A 153 9.59 -16.80 9.70
CA TRP A 153 10.51 -15.95 10.49
C TRP A 153 9.89 -14.60 10.79
N THR A 154 9.31 -13.94 9.78
CA THR A 154 8.59 -12.67 9.93
C THR A 154 7.42 -12.82 10.91
N THR A 155 6.58 -13.83 10.68
CA THR A 155 5.40 -14.10 11.50
C THR A 155 5.77 -14.39 12.97
N ARG A 156 6.81 -15.18 13.20
CA ARG A 156 7.30 -15.49 14.55
C ARG A 156 7.84 -14.24 15.26
N ALA A 157 8.68 -13.43 14.57
CA ALA A 157 9.20 -12.20 15.15
C ALA A 157 8.07 -11.26 15.57
N ILE A 158 7.02 -11.11 14.75
CA ILE A 158 5.87 -10.25 15.05
C ILE A 158 5.08 -10.78 16.25
N ARG A 159 4.89 -12.08 16.38
CA ARG A 159 4.14 -12.68 17.50
C ARG A 159 4.78 -12.48 18.88
N GLU A 160 6.08 -12.19 18.92
CA GLU A 160 6.82 -11.90 20.16
C GLU A 160 6.74 -10.42 20.57
N ILE A 161 6.10 -9.57 19.75
CA ILE A 161 5.92 -8.14 20.02
C ILE A 161 4.62 -7.92 20.80
N SER A 162 4.62 -6.97 21.72
CA SER A 162 3.40 -6.39 22.31
C SER A 162 3.32 -4.93 21.91
N ALA A 163 2.57 -4.64 20.84
CA ALA A 163 2.47 -3.30 20.30
C ALA A 163 1.27 -2.52 20.83
N ASP A 164 1.41 -1.19 20.89
CA ASP A 164 0.29 -0.30 21.24
C ASP A 164 -0.69 -0.15 20.06
N ILE A 165 -0.14 -0.13 18.83
CA ILE A 165 -0.91 0.07 17.62
C ILE A 165 -0.27 -0.64 16.43
N ALA A 166 -1.11 -1.20 15.55
CA ALA A 166 -0.68 -1.68 14.23
C ALA A 166 -1.36 -0.90 13.11
N PHE A 167 -0.61 -0.61 12.05
CA PHE A 167 -1.11 -0.10 10.78
C PHE A 167 -0.93 -1.13 9.68
N ILE A 168 -2.02 -1.59 9.11
CA ILE A 168 -2.07 -2.72 8.19
C ILE A 168 -2.66 -2.27 6.86
N GLY A 169 -1.98 -2.59 5.75
CA GLY A 169 -2.47 -2.36 4.40
C GLY A 169 -3.38 -3.49 3.91
N ALA A 170 -4.13 -3.22 2.84
CA ALA A 170 -4.86 -4.25 2.09
C ALA A 170 -4.78 -3.99 0.58
N ASN A 171 -4.91 -5.07 -0.19
CA ASN A 171 -5.06 -4.97 -1.64
C ASN A 171 -6.52 -4.69 -2.03
N SER A 172 -7.50 -5.15 -1.23
CA SER A 172 -8.91 -5.02 -1.55
C SER A 172 -9.80 -4.86 -0.32
N LEU A 173 -10.90 -4.10 -0.52
CA LEU A 173 -12.02 -3.95 0.39
C LEU A 173 -13.31 -4.59 -0.16
N ALA A 174 -13.23 -5.32 -1.28
CA ALA A 174 -14.40 -5.86 -1.98
C ALA A 174 -15.06 -7.04 -1.27
N HIS A 175 -14.35 -7.78 -0.42
CA HIS A 175 -14.93 -8.88 0.33
C HIS A 175 -15.93 -8.39 1.39
N ILE A 176 -17.05 -9.12 1.52
CA ILE A 176 -18.13 -8.76 2.44
C ILE A 176 -17.67 -8.82 3.90
N PHE A 177 -16.86 -9.81 4.25
CA PHE A 177 -16.53 -10.13 5.64
C PHE A 177 -15.27 -9.47 6.17
N GLY A 178 -14.40 -8.96 5.30
CA GLY A 178 -13.14 -8.36 5.74
C GLY A 178 -12.22 -7.94 4.60
N PRO A 179 -11.08 -7.31 4.92
CA PRO A 179 -10.06 -6.93 3.96
C PRO A 179 -9.31 -8.14 3.42
N SER A 180 -8.75 -8.02 2.22
CA SER A 180 -8.03 -9.12 1.57
C SER A 180 -6.71 -8.67 0.92
N THR A 181 -5.87 -9.66 0.68
CA THR A 181 -4.57 -9.53 0.01
C THR A 181 -4.46 -10.53 -1.15
N SER A 182 -3.55 -10.27 -2.08
CA SER A 182 -3.30 -11.11 -3.24
C SER A 182 -2.37 -12.30 -2.95
N ASN A 183 -1.70 -12.33 -1.80
CA ASN A 183 -0.68 -13.32 -1.48
C ASN A 183 -0.92 -14.00 -0.12
N MET A 184 -0.91 -15.34 -0.13
CA MET A 184 -1.18 -16.14 1.06
C MET A 184 -0.13 -15.94 2.17
N ASN A 185 1.14 -15.73 1.82
CA ASN A 185 2.20 -15.50 2.81
C ASN A 185 2.03 -14.17 3.57
N GLU A 186 1.33 -13.20 2.98
CA GLU A 186 0.99 -11.95 3.66
C GLU A 186 -0.15 -12.13 4.69
N VAL A 187 -1.03 -13.10 4.46
CA VAL A 187 -2.15 -13.37 5.40
C VAL A 187 -1.63 -13.63 6.81
N GLU A 188 -0.69 -14.55 6.96
CA GLU A 188 -0.13 -14.92 8.27
C GLU A 188 0.58 -13.74 8.95
N VAL A 189 1.30 -12.92 8.16
CA VAL A 189 1.99 -11.73 8.66
C VAL A 189 0.98 -10.70 9.19
N LYS A 190 -0.06 -10.38 8.41
CA LYS A 190 -1.10 -9.44 8.79
C LYS A 190 -1.90 -9.91 10.00
N GLN A 191 -2.23 -11.21 10.06
CA GLN A 191 -2.87 -11.82 11.23
C GLN A 191 -2.00 -11.73 12.49
N ALA A 192 -0.68 -11.97 12.36
CA ALA A 192 0.24 -11.81 13.46
C ALA A 192 0.30 -10.35 13.95
N MET A 193 0.31 -9.36 13.05
CA MET A 193 0.27 -7.94 13.39
C MET A 193 -1.01 -7.55 14.16
N ILE A 194 -2.17 -8.07 13.72
CA ILE A 194 -3.44 -7.85 14.42
C ILE A 194 -3.37 -8.43 15.84
N ALA A 195 -2.93 -9.69 15.94
CA ALA A 195 -2.91 -10.41 17.22
C ALA A 195 -1.89 -9.85 18.23
N SER A 196 -0.78 -9.27 17.76
CA SER A 196 0.29 -8.72 18.60
C SER A 196 0.07 -7.26 19.03
N SER A 197 -1.02 -6.64 18.62
CA SER A 197 -1.28 -5.22 18.85
C SER A 197 -2.55 -4.98 19.65
N ARG A 198 -2.53 -3.98 20.55
CA ARG A 198 -3.72 -3.59 21.33
C ARG A 198 -4.82 -3.02 20.42
N ARG A 199 -4.45 -2.33 19.37
CA ARG A 199 -5.35 -1.76 18.37
C ARG A 199 -4.75 -1.92 16.98
N ALA A 200 -5.44 -2.60 16.10
CA ALA A 200 -5.03 -2.76 14.71
C ALA A 200 -5.94 -1.94 13.80
N TYR A 201 -5.36 -1.02 13.05
CA TYR A 201 -6.07 -0.20 12.09
C TYR A 201 -5.72 -0.60 10.66
N LEU A 202 -6.74 -0.81 9.85
CA LEU A 202 -6.58 -0.90 8.41
C LEU A 202 -6.36 0.51 7.84
N VAL A 203 -5.33 0.69 7.00
CA VAL A 203 -4.99 1.97 6.38
C VAL A 203 -4.98 1.82 4.86
N VAL A 204 -5.99 2.35 4.20
CA VAL A 204 -6.23 2.14 2.77
C VAL A 204 -6.84 3.37 2.12
N ASP A 205 -6.51 3.63 0.87
CA ASP A 205 -7.25 4.60 0.06
C ASP A 205 -8.47 3.94 -0.61
N SER A 206 -9.46 4.76 -0.97
CA SER A 206 -10.76 4.33 -1.52
C SER A 206 -10.66 3.56 -2.83
N SER A 207 -9.55 3.65 -3.56
CA SER A 207 -9.37 2.89 -4.81
C SER A 207 -9.40 1.36 -4.59
N LYS A 208 -9.23 0.92 -3.33
CA LYS A 208 -9.26 -0.50 -2.95
C LYS A 208 -10.67 -1.10 -2.89
N LEU A 209 -11.72 -0.29 -3.02
CA LEU A 209 -13.11 -0.77 -3.09
C LEU A 209 -13.39 -1.65 -4.31
N ASN A 210 -12.81 -1.28 -5.46
CA ASN A 210 -13.10 -1.92 -6.74
C ASN A 210 -12.05 -2.95 -7.17
N VAL A 211 -11.14 -3.30 -6.27
CA VAL A 211 -10.12 -4.32 -6.52
C VAL A 211 -10.58 -5.63 -5.88
N VAL A 212 -10.53 -6.72 -6.63
CA VAL A 212 -10.76 -8.06 -6.09
C VAL A 212 -9.43 -8.68 -5.72
N SER A 213 -9.37 -9.34 -4.56
CA SER A 213 -8.17 -10.01 -4.06
C SER A 213 -8.54 -11.35 -3.43
N THR A 214 -7.65 -12.32 -3.51
CA THR A 214 -8.00 -13.74 -3.28
C THR A 214 -8.14 -14.10 -1.81
N TYR A 215 -7.23 -13.57 -0.95
CA TYR A 215 -7.08 -14.09 0.41
C TYR A 215 -7.56 -13.07 1.44
N GLN A 216 -8.66 -13.36 2.11
CA GLN A 216 -9.10 -12.60 3.28
C GLN A 216 -8.15 -12.88 4.44
N PHE A 217 -7.67 -11.83 5.13
CA PHE A 217 -6.74 -11.97 6.24
C PHE A 217 -7.33 -11.60 7.61
N ALA A 218 -8.47 -10.92 7.63
CA ALA A 218 -9.18 -10.56 8.85
C ALA A 218 -10.68 -10.44 8.60
N THR A 219 -11.46 -10.46 9.65
CA THR A 219 -12.83 -9.96 9.66
C THR A 219 -12.85 -8.49 10.06
N TRP A 220 -13.91 -7.76 9.73
CA TRP A 220 -14.06 -6.35 10.15
C TRP A 220 -14.03 -6.18 11.67
N ARG A 221 -14.47 -7.18 12.45
CA ARG A 221 -14.52 -7.16 13.91
C ARG A 221 -13.15 -7.29 14.59
N GLU A 222 -12.17 -7.82 13.90
CA GLU A 222 -10.81 -7.98 14.42
C GLU A 222 -10.00 -6.68 14.34
N LEU A 223 -10.53 -5.66 13.64
CA LEU A 223 -9.89 -4.37 13.47
C LEU A 223 -10.49 -3.35 14.45
N ALA A 224 -9.65 -2.51 15.03
CA ALA A 224 -10.08 -1.38 15.85
C ALA A 224 -10.71 -0.27 15.00
N GLY A 225 -10.37 -0.21 13.70
CA GLY A 225 -10.94 0.73 12.76
C GLY A 225 -10.32 0.64 11.37
N ILE A 226 -10.93 1.38 10.45
CA ILE A 226 -10.44 1.59 9.09
C ILE A 226 -10.18 3.08 8.91
N VAL A 227 -8.97 3.44 8.52
CA VAL A 227 -8.63 4.81 8.11
C VAL A 227 -8.60 4.87 6.60
N THR A 228 -9.43 5.72 6.03
CA THR A 228 -9.57 5.86 4.57
C THR A 228 -9.84 7.31 4.19
N ASP A 229 -9.88 7.61 2.90
CA ASP A 229 -10.16 8.95 2.36
C ASP A 229 -11.64 9.17 2.02
N LYS A 230 -12.00 10.40 1.66
CA LYS A 230 -13.37 10.82 1.31
C LYS A 230 -13.96 10.13 0.07
N GLY A 231 -13.14 9.48 -0.76
CA GLY A 231 -13.61 8.68 -1.90
C GLY A 231 -14.31 7.38 -1.52
N ILE A 232 -14.31 7.02 -0.22
CA ILE A 232 -15.03 5.83 0.26
C ILE A 232 -16.53 6.02 0.11
N THR A 233 -17.25 4.97 -0.36
CA THR A 233 -18.68 5.07 -0.59
C THR A 233 -19.51 5.00 0.70
N ALA A 234 -20.63 5.71 0.74
CA ALA A 234 -21.56 5.63 1.86
C ALA A 234 -22.08 4.20 2.09
N GLU A 235 -22.25 3.43 1.02
CA GLU A 235 -22.64 2.02 1.10
C GLU A 235 -21.62 1.19 1.88
N PHE A 236 -20.33 1.35 1.57
CA PHE A 236 -19.25 0.69 2.30
C PHE A 236 -19.26 1.09 3.77
N VAL A 237 -19.30 2.39 4.05
CA VAL A 237 -19.33 2.91 5.43
C VAL A 237 -20.51 2.32 6.20
N ASN A 238 -21.73 2.38 5.67
CA ASN A 238 -22.95 1.86 6.31
C ASN A 238 -22.87 0.35 6.58
N ARG A 239 -22.22 -0.41 5.69
CA ARG A 239 -22.01 -1.86 5.85
C ARG A 239 -21.03 -2.16 6.96
N VAL A 240 -19.88 -1.48 6.95
CA VAL A 240 -18.73 -1.84 7.80
C VAL A 240 -18.82 -1.22 9.20
N SER A 241 -19.44 -0.06 9.36
CA SER A 241 -19.64 0.61 10.67
C SER A 241 -20.47 -0.22 11.67
N LYS A 242 -21.12 -1.28 11.21
CA LYS A 242 -21.79 -2.25 12.09
C LYS A 242 -20.80 -3.15 12.86
N PHE A 243 -19.55 -3.19 12.44
CA PHE A 243 -18.53 -4.11 12.94
C PHE A 243 -17.31 -3.41 13.50
N THR A 244 -16.91 -2.29 12.91
CA THR A 244 -15.73 -1.51 13.29
C THR A 244 -15.89 -0.04 12.92
N GLU A 245 -15.08 0.83 13.50
CA GLU A 245 -15.09 2.27 13.21
C GLU A 245 -14.53 2.55 11.81
N VAL A 246 -15.15 3.47 11.08
CA VAL A 246 -14.63 3.99 9.80
C VAL A 246 -14.24 5.44 9.97
N LEU A 247 -12.96 5.72 9.93
CA LEU A 247 -12.33 7.02 10.12
C LEU A 247 -11.98 7.61 8.75
N ILE A 248 -12.70 8.64 8.35
CA ILE A 248 -12.47 9.31 7.07
C ILE A 248 -11.44 10.42 7.30
N ALA A 249 -10.37 10.41 6.50
CA ALA A 249 -9.35 11.45 6.52
C ALA A 249 -9.86 12.72 5.82
N ASP A 250 -9.56 13.88 6.40
CA ASP A 250 -9.77 15.16 5.74
C ASP A 250 -8.66 15.41 4.72
N GLU A 251 -9.01 15.90 3.54
CA GLU A 251 -8.03 16.42 2.60
C GLU A 251 -7.47 17.74 3.17
N SER A 252 -6.15 17.81 3.22
CA SER A 252 -5.41 19.00 3.66
C SER A 252 -5.40 20.06 2.57
#